data_0420ea6867377bb217726249e286c3db
#
_entry.id   0420ea6867377bb217726249e286c3db
#
_cell.length_a   1.000
_cell.length_b   1.000
_cell.length_c   1.000
_cell.angle_alpha   90.00
_cell.angle_beta   90.00
_cell.angle_gamma   90.00
#
_symmetry.space_group_name_H-M   'P 1'
#
loop_
_entity.id
_entity.type
_entity.pdbx_description
1 polymer ?
#
loop_
_entity_poly.entity_id
_entity_poly.type
_entity_poly.pdbx_seq_one_letter_code
_entity_poly.pdbx_strand_id
1 'polypeptide(L)'
;MKNKIIYALAISSAFVSCKQTKMNSGKTQALQSIDLKALDTTIQPADDFFLFANGTWIANTEIPASESRWGSFNELEQANNKKLVTILNAALSNPGEVGSQNQILAAYFSSFTNMSLRNELGIDPLREDLVKIAALSDKQAMEELIALLHRDGISVFFSYGIGQDLKNINKNAAYVGQASLGLPNRDYYYEENKQEIRDAYSAFVNKALQICQLENPEQVAKDAVLFEIALANSSSSIGFSK
;
A
#
# COMPACT_ATOMS: atom_id res chain seq x y z
N MET A 1 -74.78 -43.29 17.87
CA MET A 1 -73.45 -43.94 18.01
C MET A 1 -72.44 -43.07 17.30
N LYS A 2 -71.62 -42.38 18.02
CA LYS A 2 -70.75 -41.36 17.49
C LYS A 2 -69.27 -41.80 17.70
N ASN A 3 -68.60 -42.15 16.59
CA ASN A 3 -67.18 -42.51 16.64
C ASN A 3 -66.37 -41.23 16.77
N LYS A 4 -65.58 -41.12 17.85
CA LYS A 4 -64.54 -40.11 18.03
C LYS A 4 -63.23 -40.72 17.54
N ILE A 5 -62.71 -40.16 16.47
CA ILE A 5 -61.35 -40.44 15.99
C ILE A 5 -60.42 -39.46 16.71
N ILE A 6 -59.51 -40.00 17.51
CA ILE A 6 -58.47 -39.25 18.20
C ILE A 6 -57.24 -39.26 17.28
N TYR A 7 -56.88 -38.08 16.73
CA TYR A 7 -55.60 -37.88 16.04
C TYR A 7 -54.52 -37.64 17.08
N ALA A 8 -53.63 -38.61 17.21
CA ALA A 8 -52.39 -38.43 17.94
C ALA A 8 -51.36 -37.74 17.03
N LEU A 9 -51.07 -36.46 17.30
CA LEU A 9 -49.98 -35.74 16.64
C LEU A 9 -48.65 -36.21 17.25
N ALA A 10 -47.92 -37.02 16.54
CA ALA A 10 -46.52 -37.32 16.89
C ALA A 10 -45.63 -36.13 16.43
N ILE A 11 -45.23 -35.31 17.37
CA ILE A 11 -44.20 -34.27 17.13
C ILE A 11 -42.84 -34.97 17.15
N SER A 12 -42.36 -35.27 15.95
CA SER A 12 -40.99 -35.72 15.72
C SER A 12 -40.05 -34.50 15.81
N SER A 13 -39.47 -34.28 16.97
CA SER A 13 -38.40 -33.30 17.16
C SER A 13 -37.12 -33.79 16.47
N ALA A 14 -36.88 -33.33 15.25
CA ALA A 14 -35.64 -33.53 14.57
C ALA A 14 -34.55 -32.67 15.28
N PHE A 15 -33.78 -33.34 16.11
CA PHE A 15 -32.51 -32.77 16.59
C PHE A 15 -31.56 -32.62 15.42
N VAL A 16 -31.47 -31.39 14.87
CA VAL A 16 -30.38 -31.05 13.96
C VAL A 16 -29.12 -30.97 14.82
N SER A 17 -28.43 -32.10 14.91
CA SER A 17 -27.07 -32.17 15.45
C SER A 17 -26.16 -31.39 14.54
N CYS A 18 -25.80 -30.15 14.90
CA CYS A 18 -24.68 -29.46 14.30
C CYS A 18 -23.44 -30.35 14.48
N LYS A 19 -23.03 -31.05 13.42
CA LYS A 19 -21.73 -31.63 13.36
C LYS A 19 -20.72 -30.49 13.49
N GLN A 20 -20.21 -30.27 14.69
CA GLN A 20 -18.98 -29.51 14.87
C GLN A 20 -17.90 -30.21 14.06
N THR A 21 -17.59 -29.67 12.90
CA THR A 21 -16.38 -30.03 12.18
C THR A 21 -15.25 -29.73 13.15
N LYS A 22 -14.65 -30.79 13.73
CA LYS A 22 -13.40 -30.66 14.47
C LYS A 22 -12.44 -29.98 13.49
N MET A 23 -12.24 -28.67 13.66
CA MET A 23 -11.07 -28.04 13.08
C MET A 23 -9.88 -28.83 13.62
N ASN A 24 -9.20 -29.47 12.71
CA ASN A 24 -7.95 -30.14 13.00
C ASN A 24 -7.06 -29.05 13.61
N SER A 25 -6.91 -29.09 14.93
CA SER A 25 -5.94 -28.26 15.63
C SER A 25 -4.57 -28.80 15.20
N GLY A 26 -4.14 -28.37 13.99
CA GLY A 26 -2.75 -28.40 13.69
C GLY A 26 -2.07 -27.83 14.91
N LYS A 27 -1.12 -28.54 15.50
CA LYS A 27 -0.36 -28.13 16.66
C LYS A 27 -0.01 -26.68 16.48
N THR A 28 -0.73 -25.80 17.18
CA THR A 28 -0.36 -24.39 17.29
C THR A 28 1.00 -24.45 17.95
N GLN A 29 2.04 -24.30 17.16
CA GLN A 29 3.38 -24.15 17.69
C GLN A 29 3.27 -22.94 18.60
N ALA A 30 3.33 -23.15 19.91
CA ALA A 30 3.24 -22.07 20.86
C ALA A 30 4.26 -21.04 20.41
N LEU A 31 3.79 -19.84 20.07
CA LEU A 31 4.66 -18.72 19.78
C LEU A 31 5.51 -18.51 21.02
N GLN A 32 6.75 -18.97 20.98
CA GLN A 32 7.70 -18.63 22.03
C GLN A 32 7.87 -17.12 21.93
N SER A 33 7.39 -16.42 22.94
CA SER A 33 7.47 -14.96 23.02
C SER A 33 8.93 -14.47 23.09
N ILE A 34 9.86 -15.36 23.42
CA ILE A 34 11.30 -15.12 23.48
C ILE A 34 11.98 -16.29 22.77
N ASP A 35 12.81 -16.00 21.78
CA ASP A 35 13.65 -17.01 21.13
C ASP A 35 14.91 -17.25 21.97
N LEU A 36 14.87 -18.29 22.77
CA LEU A 36 16.02 -18.68 23.61
C LEU A 36 17.25 -19.09 22.80
N LYS A 37 17.11 -19.42 21.52
CA LYS A 37 18.24 -19.75 20.64
C LYS A 37 19.03 -18.51 20.20
N ALA A 38 18.45 -17.33 20.33
CA ALA A 38 19.12 -16.07 20.05
C ALA A 38 20.13 -15.68 21.12
N LEU A 39 19.99 -16.24 22.33
CA LEU A 39 20.82 -15.90 23.49
C LEU A 39 22.26 -16.38 23.30
N ASP A 40 23.21 -15.51 23.62
CA ASP A 40 24.61 -15.86 23.84
C ASP A 40 24.90 -15.93 25.33
N THR A 41 24.83 -17.16 25.87
CA THR A 41 25.04 -17.43 27.31
C THR A 41 26.51 -17.32 27.73
N THR A 42 27.43 -17.07 26.82
CA THR A 42 28.84 -16.81 27.15
C THR A 42 29.05 -15.37 27.62
N ILE A 43 28.10 -14.47 27.30
CA ILE A 43 28.10 -13.07 27.71
C ILE A 43 27.35 -12.93 29.03
N GLN A 44 27.90 -12.18 29.98
CA GLN A 44 27.18 -11.86 31.21
C GLN A 44 26.14 -10.76 30.92
N PRO A 45 24.87 -10.96 31.35
CA PRO A 45 23.80 -9.96 31.08
C PRO A 45 24.08 -8.56 31.69
N ALA A 46 24.90 -8.54 32.76
CA ALA A 46 25.29 -7.28 33.41
C ALA A 46 26.36 -6.51 32.63
N ASP A 47 27.14 -7.20 31.80
CA ASP A 47 28.22 -6.59 31.00
C ASP A 47 27.68 -6.06 29.66
N ASP A 48 26.92 -6.89 28.94
CA ASP A 48 26.28 -6.51 27.69
C ASP A 48 24.95 -7.29 27.50
N PHE A 49 23.86 -6.68 27.90
CA PHE A 49 22.55 -7.29 27.79
C PHE A 49 22.10 -7.48 26.34
N PHE A 50 22.51 -6.60 25.43
CA PHE A 50 22.17 -6.71 24.03
C PHE A 50 22.81 -7.92 23.38
N LEU A 51 24.11 -8.11 23.57
CA LEU A 51 24.82 -9.26 23.06
C LEU A 51 24.40 -10.54 23.79
N PHE A 52 24.14 -10.50 25.10
CA PHE A 52 23.55 -11.65 25.81
C PHE A 52 22.23 -12.08 25.15
N ALA A 53 21.34 -11.14 24.85
CA ALA A 53 20.01 -11.43 24.34
C ALA A 53 19.98 -11.83 22.85
N ASN A 54 20.93 -11.36 22.04
CA ASN A 54 20.89 -11.47 20.59
C ASN A 54 22.19 -12.02 19.96
N GLY A 55 23.23 -12.27 20.73
CA GLY A 55 24.58 -12.56 20.20
C GLY A 55 24.62 -13.79 19.29
N THR A 56 23.96 -14.88 19.67
CA THR A 56 23.90 -16.08 18.84
C THR A 56 23.13 -15.83 17.53
N TRP A 57 22.04 -15.06 17.57
CA TRP A 57 21.32 -14.69 16.36
C TRP A 57 22.17 -13.83 15.44
N ILE A 58 22.84 -12.80 15.97
CA ILE A 58 23.74 -11.93 15.21
C ILE A 58 24.87 -12.71 14.54
N ALA A 59 25.49 -13.63 15.26
CA ALA A 59 26.60 -14.44 14.74
C ALA A 59 26.18 -15.38 13.60
N ASN A 60 24.90 -15.80 13.56
CA ASN A 60 24.39 -16.76 12.61
C ASN A 60 23.48 -16.16 11.54
N THR A 61 23.28 -14.82 11.53
CA THR A 61 22.37 -14.17 10.59
C THR A 61 23.13 -13.21 9.68
N GLU A 62 23.07 -13.47 8.38
CA GLU A 62 23.60 -12.56 7.38
C GLU A 62 22.52 -11.54 6.96
N ILE A 63 22.94 -10.30 6.76
CA ILE A 63 22.06 -9.27 6.17
C ILE A 63 21.90 -9.61 4.68
N PRO A 64 20.67 -9.82 4.16
CA PRO A 64 20.47 -10.05 2.74
C PRO A 64 21.04 -8.92 1.89
N ALA A 65 21.61 -9.22 0.73
CA ALA A 65 22.27 -8.23 -0.14
C ALA A 65 21.34 -7.09 -0.61
N SER A 66 20.03 -7.30 -0.57
CA SER A 66 19.00 -6.29 -0.88
C SER A 66 18.70 -5.35 0.27
N GLU A 67 19.23 -5.62 1.48
CA GLU A 67 18.86 -4.93 2.71
C GLU A 67 20.04 -4.17 3.30
N SER A 68 19.79 -3.00 3.85
CA SER A 68 20.80 -2.21 4.58
C SER A 68 20.86 -2.57 6.07
N ARG A 69 19.84 -3.26 6.57
CA ARG A 69 19.69 -3.71 7.96
C ARG A 69 18.81 -4.94 8.01
N TRP A 70 18.99 -5.77 9.03
CA TRP A 70 18.19 -6.96 9.23
C TRP A 70 17.83 -7.15 10.70
N GLY A 71 16.65 -7.67 10.97
CA GLY A 71 16.16 -7.92 12.32
C GLY A 71 14.85 -8.69 12.31
N SER A 72 14.33 -8.99 13.49
CA SER A 72 13.10 -9.80 13.65
C SER A 72 11.86 -9.21 12.94
N PHE A 73 11.76 -7.89 12.81
CA PHE A 73 10.68 -7.29 12.03
C PHE A 73 10.80 -7.57 10.53
N ASN A 74 12.01 -7.56 9.99
CA ASN A 74 12.25 -7.92 8.59
C ASN A 74 11.94 -9.40 8.32
N GLU A 75 12.33 -10.29 9.25
CA GLU A 75 11.99 -11.73 9.19
C GLU A 75 10.48 -11.94 9.22
N LEU A 76 9.78 -11.23 10.11
CA LEU A 76 8.32 -11.31 10.23
C LEU A 76 7.64 -10.79 8.95
N GLU A 77 8.08 -9.67 8.41
CA GLU A 77 7.58 -9.12 7.16
C GLU A 77 7.78 -10.10 6.00
N GLN A 78 8.99 -10.66 5.87
CA GLN A 78 9.27 -11.66 4.83
C GLN A 78 8.39 -12.91 4.98
N ALA A 79 8.21 -13.39 6.22
CA ALA A 79 7.34 -14.53 6.50
C ALA A 79 5.87 -14.22 6.18
N ASN A 80 5.39 -13.01 6.47
CA ASN A 80 4.04 -12.57 6.13
C ASN A 80 3.85 -12.46 4.61
N ASN A 81 4.81 -11.86 3.91
CA ASN A 81 4.77 -11.76 2.44
C ASN A 81 4.69 -13.14 1.77
N LYS A 82 5.45 -14.12 2.26
CA LYS A 82 5.34 -15.52 1.78
C LYS A 82 3.94 -16.10 2.01
N LYS A 83 3.32 -15.84 3.17
CA LYS A 83 1.94 -16.28 3.45
C LYS A 83 0.93 -15.59 2.53
N LEU A 84 1.07 -14.28 2.31
CA LEU A 84 0.20 -13.52 1.41
C LEU A 84 0.29 -14.06 -0.01
N VAL A 85 1.49 -14.30 -0.53
CA VAL A 85 1.69 -14.92 -1.86
C VAL A 85 1.02 -16.30 -1.93
N THR A 86 1.13 -17.11 -0.86
CA THR A 86 0.46 -18.42 -0.81
C THR A 86 -1.07 -18.29 -0.88
N ILE A 87 -1.65 -17.33 -0.15
CA ILE A 87 -3.10 -17.06 -0.16
C ILE A 87 -3.55 -16.59 -1.54
N LEU A 88 -2.82 -15.66 -2.15
CA LEU A 88 -3.12 -15.13 -3.48
C LEU A 88 -3.06 -16.23 -4.56
N ASN A 89 -2.02 -17.08 -4.53
CA ASN A 89 -1.89 -18.20 -5.45
C ASN A 89 -3.00 -19.25 -5.26
N ALA A 90 -3.41 -19.51 -4.02
CA ALA A 90 -4.54 -20.41 -3.73
C ALA A 90 -5.86 -19.82 -4.27
N ALA A 91 -6.09 -18.52 -4.11
CA ALA A 91 -7.25 -17.83 -4.66
C ALA A 91 -7.26 -17.87 -6.21
N LEU A 92 -6.12 -17.66 -6.86
CA LEU A 92 -5.98 -17.79 -8.31
C LEU A 92 -6.29 -19.21 -8.81
N SER A 93 -5.81 -20.23 -8.10
CA SER A 93 -5.99 -21.62 -8.47
C SER A 93 -7.42 -22.11 -8.24
N ASN A 94 -8.14 -21.54 -7.27
CA ASN A 94 -9.51 -21.88 -6.95
C ASN A 94 -10.29 -20.62 -6.53
N PRO A 95 -10.71 -19.79 -7.49
CA PRO A 95 -11.42 -18.55 -7.19
C PRO A 95 -12.78 -18.74 -6.53
N GLY A 96 -13.42 -19.93 -6.69
CA GLY A 96 -14.74 -20.18 -6.13
C GLY A 96 -15.87 -19.45 -6.87
N GLU A 97 -17.01 -19.26 -6.21
CA GLU A 97 -18.19 -18.61 -6.77
C GLU A 97 -18.00 -17.09 -6.90
N VAL A 98 -18.72 -16.50 -7.87
CA VAL A 98 -18.73 -15.04 -8.09
C VAL A 98 -19.19 -14.32 -6.82
N GLY A 99 -18.41 -13.32 -6.39
CA GLY A 99 -18.66 -12.56 -5.16
C GLY A 99 -18.05 -13.18 -3.90
N SER A 100 -17.44 -14.37 -3.99
CA SER A 100 -16.67 -14.93 -2.86
C SER A 100 -15.38 -14.16 -2.62
N GLN A 101 -14.85 -14.23 -1.40
CA GLN A 101 -13.56 -13.58 -1.05
C GLN A 101 -12.41 -14.04 -1.96
N ASN A 102 -12.34 -15.33 -2.26
CA ASN A 102 -11.32 -15.86 -3.15
C ASN A 102 -11.45 -15.32 -4.58
N GLN A 103 -12.68 -15.20 -5.09
CA GLN A 103 -12.91 -14.65 -6.43
C GLN A 103 -12.51 -13.18 -6.50
N ILE A 104 -12.84 -12.38 -5.49
CA ILE A 104 -12.45 -10.95 -5.42
C ILE A 104 -10.91 -10.82 -5.36
N LEU A 105 -10.25 -11.61 -4.51
CA LEU A 105 -8.79 -11.63 -4.42
C LEU A 105 -8.13 -12.06 -5.73
N ALA A 106 -8.65 -13.11 -6.37
CA ALA A 106 -8.15 -13.59 -7.64
C ALA A 106 -8.30 -12.55 -8.75
N ALA A 107 -9.47 -11.91 -8.85
CA ALA A 107 -9.73 -10.87 -9.85
C ALA A 107 -8.82 -9.65 -9.62
N TYR A 108 -8.69 -9.20 -8.37
CA TYR A 108 -7.81 -8.09 -8.00
C TYR A 108 -6.35 -8.39 -8.36
N PHE A 109 -5.81 -9.52 -7.92
CA PHE A 109 -4.43 -9.91 -8.19
C PHE A 109 -4.17 -10.12 -9.70
N SER A 110 -5.10 -10.75 -10.42
CA SER A 110 -5.01 -10.92 -11.88
C SER A 110 -4.97 -9.58 -12.62
N SER A 111 -5.72 -8.57 -12.16
CA SER A 111 -5.72 -7.26 -12.80
C SER A 111 -4.35 -6.58 -12.74
N PHE A 112 -3.58 -6.79 -11.66
CA PHE A 112 -2.23 -6.26 -11.51
C PHE A 112 -1.17 -7.05 -12.29
N THR A 113 -1.35 -8.36 -12.40
CA THR A 113 -0.35 -9.27 -13.00
C THR A 113 -0.57 -9.57 -14.47
N ASN A 114 -1.71 -9.17 -15.04
CA ASN A 114 -2.00 -9.36 -16.46
C ASN A 114 -1.22 -8.36 -17.34
N MET A 115 0.05 -8.67 -17.54
CA MET A 115 0.95 -7.83 -18.34
C MET A 115 0.51 -7.73 -19.82
N SER A 116 -0.13 -8.76 -20.38
CA SER A 116 -0.65 -8.72 -21.76
C SER A 116 -1.73 -7.67 -21.92
N LEU A 117 -2.77 -7.70 -21.06
CA LEU A 117 -3.85 -6.71 -21.09
C LEU A 117 -3.32 -5.30 -20.79
N ARG A 118 -2.42 -5.18 -19.83
CA ARG A 118 -1.79 -3.89 -19.49
C ARG A 118 -1.03 -3.30 -20.67
N ASN A 119 -0.28 -4.12 -21.43
CA ASN A 119 0.45 -3.67 -22.60
C ASN A 119 -0.49 -3.34 -23.78
N GLU A 120 -1.60 -4.09 -23.91
CA GLU A 120 -2.64 -3.81 -24.91
C GLU A 120 -3.36 -2.50 -24.65
N LEU A 121 -3.77 -2.25 -23.42
CA LEU A 121 -4.45 -1.01 -23.01
C LEU A 121 -3.53 0.22 -23.11
N GLY A 122 -2.23 0.05 -22.83
CA GLY A 122 -1.27 1.16 -22.85
C GLY A 122 -1.73 2.33 -21.99
N ILE A 123 -1.90 3.51 -22.61
CA ILE A 123 -2.34 4.77 -21.98
C ILE A 123 -3.86 4.98 -22.02
N ASP A 124 -4.63 4.12 -22.67
CA ASP A 124 -6.06 4.34 -22.88
C ASP A 124 -6.85 4.61 -21.60
N PRO A 125 -6.55 3.97 -20.45
CA PRO A 125 -7.22 4.31 -19.18
C PRO A 125 -6.99 5.74 -18.69
N LEU A 126 -5.92 6.41 -19.13
CA LEU A 126 -5.59 7.79 -18.74
C LEU A 126 -6.10 8.82 -19.76
N ARG A 127 -6.56 8.39 -20.93
CA ARG A 127 -6.90 9.28 -22.06
C ARG A 127 -7.96 10.31 -21.70
N GLU A 128 -8.99 9.90 -20.95
CA GLU A 128 -10.05 10.81 -20.54
C GLU A 128 -9.52 11.96 -19.66
N ASP A 129 -8.64 11.65 -18.71
CA ASP A 129 -8.06 12.67 -17.83
C ASP A 129 -7.07 13.55 -18.57
N LEU A 130 -6.29 12.99 -19.49
CA LEU A 130 -5.40 13.78 -20.37
C LEU A 130 -6.20 14.77 -21.24
N VAL A 131 -7.37 14.35 -21.76
CA VAL A 131 -8.26 15.26 -22.51
C VAL A 131 -8.80 16.38 -21.63
N LYS A 132 -9.22 16.09 -20.39
CA LYS A 132 -9.67 17.12 -19.44
C LYS A 132 -8.56 18.12 -19.13
N ILE A 133 -7.32 17.64 -18.94
CA ILE A 133 -6.16 18.49 -18.70
C ILE A 133 -5.88 19.38 -19.91
N ALA A 134 -5.89 18.81 -21.13
CA ALA A 134 -5.64 19.56 -22.35
C ALA A 134 -6.71 20.60 -22.66
N ALA A 135 -7.94 20.42 -22.18
CA ALA A 135 -9.06 21.35 -22.35
C ALA A 135 -9.07 22.52 -21.36
N LEU A 136 -8.12 22.60 -20.41
CA LEU A 136 -8.06 23.69 -19.44
C LEU A 136 -7.83 25.02 -20.14
N SER A 137 -8.76 25.97 -19.93
CA SER A 137 -8.75 27.29 -20.57
C SER A 137 -8.45 28.42 -19.59
N ASP A 138 -8.75 28.21 -18.31
CA ASP A 138 -8.65 29.25 -17.29
C ASP A 138 -8.48 28.67 -15.90
N LYS A 139 -8.31 29.53 -14.91
CA LYS A 139 -8.08 29.17 -13.53
C LYS A 139 -9.27 28.43 -12.89
N GLN A 140 -10.50 28.81 -13.24
CA GLN A 140 -11.70 28.19 -12.67
C GLN A 140 -11.81 26.74 -13.16
N ALA A 141 -11.61 26.47 -14.43
CA ALA A 141 -11.59 25.12 -14.98
C ALA A 141 -10.50 24.25 -14.33
N MET A 142 -9.34 24.84 -14.03
CA MET A 142 -8.27 24.16 -13.31
C MET A 142 -8.69 23.81 -11.87
N GLU A 143 -9.32 24.73 -11.13
CA GLU A 143 -9.80 24.50 -9.77
C GLU A 143 -10.85 23.36 -9.73
N GLU A 144 -11.76 23.35 -10.70
CA GLU A 144 -12.76 22.28 -10.84
C GLU A 144 -12.11 20.92 -11.14
N LEU A 145 -11.13 20.87 -12.03
CA LEU A 145 -10.41 19.65 -12.35
C LEU A 145 -9.60 19.13 -11.15
N ILE A 146 -8.93 20.01 -10.40
CA ILE A 146 -8.23 19.65 -9.17
C ILE A 146 -9.19 18.98 -8.17
N ALA A 147 -10.38 19.56 -7.98
CA ALA A 147 -11.38 18.97 -7.09
C ALA A 147 -11.85 17.58 -7.55
N LEU A 148 -12.00 17.34 -8.86
CA LEU A 148 -12.32 16.05 -9.43
C LEU A 148 -11.20 15.03 -9.20
N LEU A 149 -9.94 15.40 -9.48
CA LEU A 149 -8.79 14.54 -9.29
C LEU A 149 -8.62 14.16 -7.81
N HIS A 150 -8.80 15.10 -6.88
CA HIS A 150 -8.77 14.81 -5.43
C HIS A 150 -9.87 13.85 -5.01
N ARG A 151 -11.09 14.00 -5.55
CA ARG A 151 -12.18 13.04 -5.31
C ARG A 151 -11.81 11.63 -5.77
N ASP A 152 -11.10 11.52 -6.87
CA ASP A 152 -10.67 10.24 -7.45
C ASP A 152 -9.36 9.71 -6.82
N GLY A 153 -8.87 10.39 -5.76
CA GLY A 153 -7.70 9.97 -4.98
C GLY A 153 -6.36 10.45 -5.53
N ILE A 154 -6.37 11.32 -6.54
CA ILE A 154 -5.16 11.89 -7.14
C ILE A 154 -4.88 13.25 -6.50
N SER A 155 -3.90 13.32 -5.61
CA SER A 155 -3.50 14.57 -4.95
C SER A 155 -2.68 15.43 -5.89
N VAL A 156 -3.19 16.63 -6.21
CA VAL A 156 -2.54 17.63 -7.08
C VAL A 156 -2.34 18.90 -6.27
N PHE A 157 -1.11 19.44 -6.24
CA PHE A 157 -0.66 20.65 -5.55
C PHE A 157 -0.73 20.62 -4.03
N PHE A 158 -1.72 19.98 -3.44
CA PHE A 158 -1.87 19.81 -2.00
C PHE A 158 -2.53 18.47 -1.70
N SER A 159 -2.34 17.97 -0.50
CA SER A 159 -3.07 16.81 0.02
C SER A 159 -4.24 17.28 0.88
N TYR A 160 -5.33 16.53 0.86
CA TYR A 160 -6.51 16.79 1.67
C TYR A 160 -6.98 15.48 2.32
N GLY A 161 -7.37 15.57 3.56
CA GLY A 161 -7.91 14.42 4.28
C GLY A 161 -8.76 14.85 5.48
N ILE A 162 -9.59 13.93 5.94
CA ILE A 162 -10.35 14.09 7.17
C ILE A 162 -9.81 13.08 8.18
N GLY A 163 -9.42 13.56 9.34
CA GLY A 163 -8.89 12.73 10.41
C GLY A 163 -9.41 13.19 11.77
N GLN A 164 -9.12 12.40 12.80
CA GLN A 164 -9.44 12.74 14.16
C GLN A 164 -8.64 13.99 14.60
N ASP A 165 -9.30 14.93 15.26
CA ASP A 165 -8.63 16.10 15.83
C ASP A 165 -7.73 15.66 16.98
N LEU A 166 -6.42 15.94 16.88
CA LEU A 166 -5.43 15.55 17.88
C LEU A 166 -5.64 16.21 19.26
N LYS A 167 -6.34 17.35 19.29
CA LYS A 167 -6.69 18.05 20.56
C LYS A 167 -8.06 17.67 21.10
N ASN A 168 -8.94 17.16 20.25
CA ASN A 168 -10.27 16.71 20.63
C ASN A 168 -10.69 15.47 19.86
N ILE A 169 -10.34 14.31 20.39
CA ILE A 169 -10.54 13.00 19.77
C ILE A 169 -12.01 12.66 19.44
N ASN A 170 -12.97 13.43 19.97
CA ASN A 170 -14.40 13.26 19.70
C ASN A 170 -14.86 14.05 18.45
N LYS A 171 -13.96 14.74 17.77
CA LYS A 171 -14.24 15.52 16.56
C LYS A 171 -13.32 15.09 15.42
N ASN A 172 -13.82 15.25 14.22
CA ASN A 172 -13.00 15.17 13.00
C ASN A 172 -12.62 16.58 12.57
N ALA A 173 -11.40 16.72 12.05
CA ALA A 173 -10.87 17.92 11.45
C ALA A 173 -10.46 17.65 10.00
N ALA A 174 -10.56 18.66 9.15
CA ALA A 174 -9.97 18.65 7.83
C ALA A 174 -8.48 18.98 7.94
N TYR A 175 -7.66 18.15 7.31
CA TYR A 175 -6.21 18.34 7.21
C TYR A 175 -5.86 18.67 5.77
N VAL A 176 -5.12 19.75 5.61
CA VAL A 176 -4.54 20.13 4.33
C VAL A 176 -3.03 20.09 4.50
N GLY A 177 -2.36 19.41 3.62
CA GLY A 177 -0.91 19.27 3.63
C GLY A 177 -0.34 19.58 2.26
N GLN A 178 0.96 19.72 2.20
CA GLN A 178 1.68 19.86 0.95
C GLN A 178 1.62 18.58 0.14
N ALA A 179 1.41 18.67 -1.16
CA ALA A 179 1.53 17.51 -2.05
C ALA A 179 3.00 17.09 -2.18
N SER A 180 3.20 15.82 -2.53
CA SER A 180 4.51 15.34 -2.88
C SER A 180 5.00 16.00 -4.17
N LEU A 181 6.27 16.36 -4.21
CA LEU A 181 6.97 16.72 -5.44
C LEU A 181 7.37 15.43 -6.19
N GLY A 182 7.74 15.54 -7.44
CA GLY A 182 8.21 14.38 -8.22
C GLY A 182 9.55 13.82 -7.72
N LEU A 183 10.41 14.65 -7.14
CA LEU A 183 11.60 14.23 -6.41
C LEU A 183 11.32 14.16 -4.89
N PRO A 184 12.12 13.41 -4.10
CA PRO A 184 11.78 13.05 -2.72
C PRO A 184 11.54 14.23 -1.77
N ASN A 185 12.22 15.37 -1.96
CA ASN A 185 12.04 16.57 -1.17
C ASN A 185 12.60 17.80 -1.91
N ARG A 186 12.40 19.00 -1.32
CA ARG A 186 12.81 20.26 -1.92
C ARG A 186 14.32 20.37 -2.18
N ASP A 187 15.16 19.72 -1.37
CA ASP A 187 16.62 19.86 -1.46
C ASP A 187 17.16 19.30 -2.80
N TYR A 188 16.47 18.30 -3.35
CA TYR A 188 16.78 17.78 -4.68
C TYR A 188 16.62 18.81 -5.81
N TYR A 189 15.89 19.90 -5.59
CA TYR A 189 15.68 20.95 -6.57
C TYR A 189 16.71 22.06 -6.48
N TYR A 190 17.47 22.17 -5.37
CA TYR A 190 18.40 23.28 -5.10
C TYR A 190 19.84 22.87 -4.96
N GLU A 191 20.13 21.72 -4.36
CA GLU A 191 21.51 21.32 -4.10
C GLU A 191 22.25 21.05 -5.41
N GLU A 192 23.45 21.63 -5.56
CA GLU A 192 24.29 21.49 -6.76
C GLU A 192 24.65 20.01 -7.01
N ASN A 193 24.94 19.27 -5.95
CA ASN A 193 25.27 17.82 -6.01
C ASN A 193 24.08 16.94 -6.45
N LYS A 194 22.89 17.51 -6.66
CA LYS A 194 21.69 16.81 -7.16
C LYS A 194 21.35 17.13 -8.61
N GLN A 195 22.23 17.85 -9.32
CA GLN A 195 21.96 18.22 -10.73
C GLN A 195 21.74 17.01 -11.63
N GLU A 196 22.56 15.96 -11.51
CA GLU A 196 22.39 14.73 -12.31
C GLU A 196 21.03 14.06 -12.08
N ILE A 197 20.52 14.13 -10.83
CA ILE A 197 19.21 13.58 -10.49
C ILE A 197 18.09 14.41 -11.15
N ARG A 198 18.21 15.73 -11.16
CA ARG A 198 17.24 16.60 -11.86
C ARG A 198 17.23 16.36 -13.36
N ASP A 199 18.39 16.18 -13.96
CA ASP A 199 18.52 15.89 -15.39
C ASP A 199 17.91 14.54 -15.74
N ALA A 200 18.18 13.51 -14.93
CA ALA A 200 17.57 12.18 -15.08
C ALA A 200 16.05 12.24 -14.89
N TYR A 201 15.56 13.04 -13.92
CA TYR A 201 14.15 13.25 -13.69
C TYR A 201 13.46 13.94 -14.88
N SER A 202 14.07 15.00 -15.42
CA SER A 202 13.56 15.69 -16.62
C SER A 202 13.49 14.73 -17.84
N ALA A 203 14.51 13.89 -18.01
CA ALA A 203 14.51 12.88 -19.06
C ALA A 203 13.41 11.81 -18.86
N PHE A 204 13.18 11.39 -17.62
CA PHE A 204 12.08 10.48 -17.26
C PHE A 204 10.71 11.09 -17.56
N VAL A 205 10.46 12.35 -17.17
CA VAL A 205 9.20 13.06 -17.44
C VAL A 205 8.99 13.17 -18.94
N ASN A 206 10.01 13.59 -19.70
CA ASN A 206 9.94 13.66 -21.18
C ASN A 206 9.56 12.30 -21.78
N LYS A 207 10.18 11.21 -21.31
CA LYS A 207 9.85 9.85 -21.80
C LYS A 207 8.41 9.45 -21.47
N ALA A 208 7.92 9.77 -20.29
CA ALA A 208 6.52 9.53 -19.91
C ALA A 208 5.55 10.30 -20.82
N LEU A 209 5.82 11.57 -21.09
CA LEU A 209 5.01 12.41 -21.97
C LEU A 209 5.01 11.93 -23.42
N GLN A 210 6.15 11.40 -23.91
CA GLN A 210 6.24 10.74 -25.23
C GLN A 210 5.33 9.53 -25.31
N ILE A 211 5.33 8.68 -24.26
CA ILE A 211 4.44 7.50 -24.19
C ILE A 211 2.97 7.94 -24.17
N CYS A 212 2.65 9.05 -23.50
CA CYS A 212 1.32 9.66 -23.51
C CYS A 212 0.98 10.37 -24.83
N GLN A 213 1.90 10.41 -25.79
CA GLN A 213 1.70 11.05 -27.09
C GLN A 213 1.35 12.54 -27.00
N LEU A 214 1.86 13.24 -25.97
CA LEU A 214 1.67 14.68 -25.86
C LEU A 214 2.48 15.42 -26.92
N GLU A 215 1.95 16.55 -27.36
CA GLU A 215 2.68 17.47 -28.25
C GLU A 215 3.81 18.16 -27.47
N ASN A 216 4.95 18.35 -28.12
CA ASN A 216 6.14 19.01 -27.57
C ASN A 216 6.59 18.48 -26.20
N PRO A 217 6.73 17.16 -26.02
CA PRO A 217 6.95 16.53 -24.71
C PRO A 217 8.23 17.02 -24.02
N GLU A 218 9.28 17.37 -24.78
CA GLU A 218 10.52 17.91 -24.22
C GLU A 218 10.32 19.28 -23.57
N GLN A 219 9.59 20.18 -24.24
CA GLN A 219 9.32 21.49 -23.66
C GLN A 219 8.40 21.37 -22.44
N VAL A 220 7.35 20.56 -22.53
CA VAL A 220 6.42 20.31 -21.41
C VAL A 220 7.16 19.70 -20.21
N ALA A 221 8.12 18.80 -20.43
CA ALA A 221 8.93 18.24 -19.37
C ALA A 221 9.80 19.30 -18.68
N LYS A 222 10.43 20.19 -19.44
CA LYS A 222 11.19 21.32 -18.89
C LYS A 222 10.31 22.26 -18.06
N ASP A 223 9.15 22.60 -18.59
CA ASP A 223 8.19 23.48 -17.91
C ASP A 223 7.65 22.85 -16.61
N ALA A 224 7.37 21.56 -16.63
CA ALA A 224 6.95 20.81 -15.45
C ALA A 224 8.02 20.83 -14.34
N VAL A 225 9.30 20.59 -14.68
CA VAL A 225 10.39 20.65 -13.71
C VAL A 225 10.60 22.06 -13.18
N LEU A 226 10.52 23.09 -14.02
CA LEU A 226 10.58 24.49 -13.60
C LEU A 226 9.42 24.86 -12.66
N PHE A 227 8.23 24.36 -12.94
CA PHE A 227 7.08 24.54 -12.06
C PHE A 227 7.27 23.87 -10.71
N GLU A 228 7.79 22.65 -10.68
CA GLU A 228 8.12 21.95 -9.42
C GLU A 228 9.20 22.67 -8.63
N ILE A 229 10.21 23.25 -9.28
CA ILE A 229 11.20 24.12 -8.61
C ILE A 229 10.50 25.30 -7.93
N ALA A 230 9.52 25.94 -8.59
CA ALA A 230 8.76 27.04 -8.00
C ALA A 230 7.90 26.58 -6.82
N LEU A 231 7.29 25.39 -6.91
CA LEU A 231 6.58 24.77 -5.78
C LEU A 231 7.52 24.43 -4.63
N ALA A 232 8.69 23.86 -4.92
CA ALA A 232 9.70 23.57 -3.93
C ALA A 232 10.20 24.83 -3.19
N ASN A 233 10.25 25.97 -3.86
CA ASN A 233 10.57 27.28 -3.27
C ASN A 233 9.55 27.72 -2.22
N SER A 234 8.27 27.46 -2.48
CA SER A 234 7.19 27.81 -1.55
C SER A 234 6.98 26.76 -0.45
N SER A 235 7.67 25.64 -0.54
CA SER A 235 7.58 24.53 0.40
C SER A 235 8.39 24.77 1.68
N SER A 236 7.88 24.31 2.83
CA SER A 236 8.64 24.31 4.07
C SER A 236 9.83 23.37 3.97
N SER A 237 10.99 23.78 4.48
CA SER A 237 12.11 22.86 4.72
C SER A 237 11.67 21.78 5.71
N ILE A 238 12.20 20.55 5.53
CA ILE A 238 12.08 19.50 6.56
C ILE A 238 12.89 19.94 7.78
N GLY A 239 12.41 20.92 8.50
CA GLY A 239 12.95 21.39 9.76
C GLY A 239 11.78 21.48 10.71
N PHE A 240 11.81 20.71 11.79
CA PHE A 240 10.89 20.92 12.90
C PHE A 240 11.03 22.42 13.31
N SER A 241 10.02 23.23 12.97
CA SER A 241 9.89 24.53 13.62
C SER A 241 9.71 24.23 15.11
N LYS A 242 10.67 24.73 15.90
CA LYS A 242 10.62 24.64 17.37
C LYS A 242 9.40 25.33 17.92
#